data_10b790a9f51c7066b9de5066fab5b824
#
_entry.id   10b790a9f51c7066b9de5066fab5b824
#
_cell.length_a   1.000
_cell.length_b   1.000
_cell.length_c   1.000
_cell.angle_alpha   90.00
_cell.angle_beta   90.00
_cell.angle_gamma   90.00
#
_symmetry.space_group_name_H-M   'P 1'
#
loop_
_entity.id
_entity.type
_entity.pdbx_description
1 polymer ?
#
loop_
_entity_poly.entity_id
_entity_poly.type
_entity_poly.pdbx_seq_one_letter_code
_entity_poly.pdbx_strand_id
1 'polypeptide(L)'
;MRSKVLVCVFLLCSQCLLAHAQLKVTFALTKIPEVKEQDIHLFAAGDFNNWNPSDARSEFEKQRNGSWQLFKTLPEGIYNFKITRGNWQKVECTANGKSIDNRSFKLIHDTTIRIEIEGWQDNFKPEEKKHTVSANVHIVAEEFDMPQLGRQRRIWIYLPEDYESSYKKYPVIYMHDGQNLFDAYTSSYGEWGIDEMMDKLPTKDQCIIVGVDHGGEHRMSEYDPYDSKYGKAQGSEYVDFLVKTLKPYIDQHYRTKSGAKHTTIAGSSMGGLISMYAVLKYPEVFGNGGIFSPSFWIAPDIYKYTEQQLNPKSRFYFVCGDSESDSMASDMDKMVKLIRTRKVSEKNSRETVVKGAQHNEKQWNGDFPDFYQWLIGNR
;
A
#
# COMPACT_ATOMS: atom_id res chain seq x y z
N MET A 1 -41.58 12.51 -59.48
CA MET A 1 -40.72 11.49 -58.85
C MET A 1 -39.33 12.09 -58.62
N ARG A 2 -39.00 12.46 -57.41
CA ARG A 2 -37.67 12.96 -57.03
C ARG A 2 -37.06 11.98 -56.04
N SER A 3 -36.07 11.25 -56.51
CA SER A 3 -35.31 10.27 -55.73
C SER A 3 -34.39 10.99 -54.75
N LYS A 4 -34.51 10.73 -53.44
CA LYS A 4 -33.59 11.21 -52.41
C LYS A 4 -32.50 10.17 -52.22
N VAL A 5 -31.27 10.51 -52.59
CA VAL A 5 -30.08 9.72 -52.32
C VAL A 5 -29.67 10.00 -50.86
N LEU A 6 -29.68 8.97 -50.01
CA LEU A 6 -29.20 9.01 -48.61
C LEU A 6 -27.72 8.69 -48.61
N VAL A 7 -26.88 9.69 -48.34
CA VAL A 7 -25.43 9.47 -48.17
C VAL A 7 -25.18 9.10 -46.72
N CYS A 8 -24.88 7.83 -46.47
CA CYS A 8 -24.36 7.39 -45.14
C CYS A 8 -22.85 7.70 -45.05
N VAL A 9 -22.50 8.70 -44.25
CA VAL A 9 -21.14 8.97 -43.89
C VAL A 9 -20.75 8.03 -42.73
N PHE A 10 -19.94 7.03 -43.04
CA PHE A 10 -19.27 6.22 -42.01
C PHE A 10 -18.14 7.01 -41.39
N LEU A 11 -18.33 7.49 -40.15
CA LEU A 11 -17.24 7.99 -39.30
C LEU A 11 -16.47 6.76 -38.81
N LEU A 12 -15.33 6.49 -39.41
CA LEU A 12 -14.31 5.61 -38.85
C LEU A 12 -13.66 6.32 -37.66
N CYS A 13 -14.09 6.00 -36.44
CA CYS A 13 -13.33 6.29 -35.23
C CYS A 13 -12.05 5.46 -35.24
N SER A 14 -10.96 6.03 -35.72
CA SER A 14 -9.61 5.50 -35.55
C SER A 14 -9.26 5.62 -34.08
N GLN A 15 -9.43 4.56 -33.31
CA GLN A 15 -8.79 4.42 -32.01
C GLN A 15 -7.28 4.28 -32.27
N CYS A 16 -6.51 5.36 -32.12
CA CYS A 16 -5.07 5.28 -31.99
C CYS A 16 -4.75 4.51 -30.71
N LEU A 17 -4.54 3.21 -30.83
CA LEU A 17 -3.80 2.42 -29.85
C LEU A 17 -2.39 3.03 -29.79
N LEU A 18 -2.08 3.79 -28.74
CA LEU A 18 -0.72 4.19 -28.43
C LEU A 18 0.05 2.89 -28.15
N ALA A 19 0.72 2.36 -29.17
CA ALA A 19 1.66 1.28 -29.03
C ALA A 19 2.83 1.83 -28.21
N HIS A 20 2.89 1.54 -26.92
CA HIS A 20 4.06 1.84 -26.10
C HIS A 20 5.26 1.12 -26.71
N ALA A 21 6.34 1.84 -26.93
CA ALA A 21 7.57 1.25 -27.46
C ALA A 21 8.00 0.10 -26.55
N GLN A 22 8.19 -1.07 -27.12
CA GLN A 22 8.68 -2.24 -26.43
C GLN A 22 10.21 -2.17 -26.40
N LEU A 23 10.82 -2.07 -25.24
CA LEU A 23 12.24 -1.92 -25.03
C LEU A 23 12.86 -3.22 -24.51
N LYS A 24 14.08 -3.50 -24.92
CA LYS A 24 14.80 -4.70 -24.48
C LYS A 24 15.58 -4.41 -23.22
N VAL A 25 15.41 -5.27 -22.22
CA VAL A 25 16.24 -5.26 -21.01
C VAL A 25 16.92 -6.61 -20.85
N THR A 26 18.19 -6.58 -20.58
CA THR A 26 18.99 -7.77 -20.22
C THR A 26 19.37 -7.65 -18.77
N PHE A 27 18.94 -8.60 -17.95
CA PHE A 27 19.44 -8.77 -16.59
C PHE A 27 20.66 -9.69 -16.66
N ALA A 28 21.81 -9.25 -16.17
CA ALA A 28 23.05 -10.01 -16.18
C ALA A 28 23.60 -10.17 -14.77
N LEU A 29 23.62 -11.41 -14.25
CA LEU A 29 24.20 -11.69 -12.96
C LEU A 29 25.73 -11.75 -13.10
N THR A 30 26.42 -10.84 -12.43
CA THR A 30 27.88 -10.70 -12.47
C THR A 30 28.57 -11.39 -11.30
N LYS A 31 27.82 -11.60 -10.20
CA LYS A 31 28.28 -12.33 -9.03
C LYS A 31 27.10 -13.08 -8.41
N ILE A 32 27.32 -14.35 -8.08
CA ILE A 32 26.34 -15.22 -7.41
C ILE A 32 27.06 -15.92 -6.27
N PRO A 33 26.50 -15.91 -5.04
CA PRO A 33 27.04 -16.68 -3.92
C PRO A 33 27.01 -18.19 -4.23
N GLU A 34 27.91 -18.92 -3.63
CA GLU A 34 27.94 -20.36 -3.75
C GLU A 34 26.61 -20.98 -3.29
N VAL A 35 26.12 -21.94 -4.07
CA VAL A 35 24.85 -22.63 -3.81
C VAL A 35 25.19 -24.13 -3.72
N LYS A 36 24.67 -24.78 -2.69
CA LYS A 36 24.94 -26.23 -2.44
C LYS A 36 24.17 -27.17 -3.36
N GLU A 37 23.15 -26.64 -4.05
CA GLU A 37 22.29 -27.40 -4.96
C GLU A 37 23.01 -27.64 -6.29
N GLN A 38 22.83 -28.85 -6.85
CA GLN A 38 23.46 -29.22 -8.15
C GLN A 38 22.76 -28.51 -9.32
N ASP A 39 21.45 -28.37 -9.27
CA ASP A 39 20.64 -27.67 -10.28
C ASP A 39 20.17 -26.34 -9.73
N ILE A 40 20.76 -25.26 -10.22
CA ILE A 40 20.43 -23.91 -9.81
C ILE A 40 19.42 -23.33 -10.80
N HIS A 41 18.25 -22.96 -10.28
CA HIS A 41 17.25 -22.18 -10.98
C HIS A 41 17.18 -20.76 -10.37
N LEU A 42 17.33 -19.74 -11.21
CA LEU A 42 17.34 -18.35 -10.79
C LEU A 42 16.23 -17.59 -11.51
N PHE A 43 15.46 -16.80 -10.78
CA PHE A 43 14.31 -16.07 -11.31
C PHE A 43 14.37 -14.60 -10.92
N ALA A 44 13.87 -13.73 -11.80
CA ALA A 44 13.57 -12.36 -11.44
C ALA A 44 12.06 -12.24 -11.13
N ALA A 45 11.72 -11.95 -9.88
CA ALA A 45 10.35 -11.65 -9.46
C ALA A 45 10.17 -10.14 -9.31
N GLY A 46 9.19 -9.55 -9.98
CA GLY A 46 9.00 -8.11 -9.97
C GLY A 46 7.69 -7.66 -10.62
N ASP A 47 7.55 -6.36 -10.84
CA ASP A 47 6.36 -5.73 -11.41
C ASP A 47 5.95 -6.33 -12.76
N PHE A 48 6.92 -6.84 -13.52
CA PHE A 48 6.71 -7.42 -14.86
C PHE A 48 6.14 -8.85 -14.85
N ASN A 49 6.01 -9.51 -13.70
CA ASN A 49 5.45 -10.86 -13.57
C ASN A 49 4.59 -11.04 -12.31
N ASN A 50 4.01 -9.95 -11.80
CA ASN A 50 3.20 -9.93 -10.58
C ASN A 50 3.92 -10.53 -9.37
N TRP A 51 5.23 -10.31 -9.27
CA TRP A 51 6.08 -10.78 -8.17
C TRP A 51 6.07 -12.31 -7.99
N ASN A 52 5.86 -13.07 -9.08
CA ASN A 52 5.92 -14.53 -9.02
C ASN A 52 7.39 -15.01 -8.95
N PRO A 53 7.82 -15.61 -7.81
CA PRO A 53 9.21 -15.98 -7.57
C PRO A 53 9.70 -17.19 -8.39
N SER A 54 8.81 -17.86 -9.12
CA SER A 54 9.10 -19.06 -9.93
C SER A 54 8.49 -18.97 -11.35
N ASP A 55 8.26 -17.76 -11.86
CA ASP A 55 7.76 -17.59 -13.23
C ASP A 55 8.79 -18.08 -14.25
N ALA A 56 8.51 -19.19 -14.94
CA ALA A 56 9.39 -19.77 -15.93
C ALA A 56 9.78 -18.81 -17.07
N ARG A 57 8.94 -17.79 -17.37
CA ARG A 57 9.26 -16.73 -18.34
C ARG A 57 10.24 -15.69 -17.79
N SER A 58 10.57 -15.76 -16.53
CA SER A 58 11.49 -14.88 -15.81
C SER A 58 12.66 -15.63 -15.20
N GLU A 59 12.94 -16.83 -15.74
CA GLU A 59 14.10 -17.65 -15.36
C GLU A 59 15.36 -17.18 -16.11
N PHE A 60 16.48 -17.14 -15.39
CA PHE A 60 17.78 -16.84 -15.97
C PHE A 60 18.36 -18.07 -16.68
N GLU A 61 18.93 -17.85 -17.86
CA GLU A 61 19.64 -18.86 -18.62
C GLU A 61 21.14 -18.77 -18.39
N LYS A 62 21.76 -19.93 -18.14
CA LYS A 62 23.23 -20.01 -18.05
C LYS A 62 23.84 -20.01 -19.44
N GLN A 63 24.65 -19.00 -19.71
CA GLN A 63 25.33 -18.81 -20.99
C GLN A 63 26.54 -19.71 -21.12
N ARG A 64 27.05 -19.94 -22.33
CA ARG A 64 28.25 -20.77 -22.60
C ARG A 64 29.49 -20.27 -21.88
N ASN A 65 29.61 -19.00 -21.58
CA ASN A 65 30.71 -18.39 -20.84
C ASN A 65 30.53 -18.47 -19.31
N GLY A 66 29.48 -19.17 -18.85
CA GLY A 66 29.19 -19.36 -17.42
C GLY A 66 28.39 -18.21 -16.76
N SER A 67 28.16 -17.11 -17.46
CA SER A 67 27.30 -16.03 -16.94
C SER A 67 25.82 -16.40 -16.98
N TRP A 68 25.02 -15.77 -16.13
CA TRP A 68 23.56 -15.95 -16.12
C TRP A 68 22.88 -14.69 -16.67
N GLN A 69 21.97 -14.87 -17.61
CA GLN A 69 21.24 -13.76 -18.23
C GLN A 69 19.75 -14.08 -18.38
N LEU A 70 18.93 -13.04 -18.22
CA LEU A 70 17.52 -13.06 -18.52
C LEU A 70 17.20 -11.90 -19.50
N PHE A 71 16.52 -12.24 -20.58
CA PHE A 71 16.08 -11.26 -21.58
C PHE A 71 14.59 -11.01 -21.46
N LYS A 72 14.23 -9.73 -21.38
CA LYS A 72 12.84 -9.29 -21.36
C LYS A 72 12.61 -8.21 -22.39
N THR A 73 11.37 -8.12 -22.85
CA THR A 73 10.87 -6.99 -23.64
C THR A 73 9.73 -6.38 -22.86
N LEU A 74 9.89 -5.13 -22.43
CA LEU A 74 8.97 -4.44 -21.53
C LEU A 74 8.63 -3.06 -22.09
N PRO A 75 7.48 -2.48 -21.77
CA PRO A 75 7.20 -1.07 -22.04
C PRO A 75 8.20 -0.15 -21.33
N GLU A 76 8.30 1.11 -21.77
CA GLU A 76 8.95 2.14 -20.98
C GLU A 76 8.32 2.23 -19.58
N GLY A 77 9.15 2.34 -18.52
CA GLY A 77 8.62 2.37 -17.16
C GLY A 77 9.67 2.24 -16.05
N ILE A 78 9.23 2.43 -14.80
CA ILE A 78 9.98 2.08 -13.59
C ILE A 78 9.57 0.66 -13.18
N TYR A 79 10.57 -0.18 -12.90
CA TYR A 79 10.37 -1.58 -12.52
C TYR A 79 11.11 -1.90 -11.24
N ASN A 80 10.40 -2.54 -10.30
CA ASN A 80 10.97 -3.07 -9.07
C ASN A 80 11.03 -4.59 -9.18
N PHE A 81 12.09 -5.20 -8.62
CA PHE A 81 12.29 -6.64 -8.68
C PHE A 81 13.24 -7.15 -7.59
N LYS A 82 13.24 -8.45 -7.38
CA LYS A 82 14.23 -9.20 -6.60
C LYS A 82 14.63 -10.45 -7.35
N ILE A 83 15.79 -11.02 -6.97
CA ILE A 83 16.24 -12.31 -7.50
C ILE A 83 15.92 -13.41 -6.48
N THR A 84 15.36 -14.51 -6.98
CA THR A 84 15.00 -15.67 -6.15
C THR A 84 15.57 -16.97 -6.73
N ARG A 85 15.51 -18.03 -5.92
CA ARG A 85 15.75 -19.41 -6.34
C ARG A 85 14.44 -20.23 -6.29
N GLY A 86 13.37 -19.68 -6.91
CA GLY A 86 12.07 -20.34 -7.08
C GLY A 86 11.06 -20.14 -5.95
N ASN A 87 11.41 -19.46 -4.85
CA ASN A 87 10.48 -19.09 -3.79
C ASN A 87 11.05 -17.97 -2.92
N TRP A 88 10.21 -17.36 -2.07
CA TRP A 88 10.57 -16.23 -1.24
C TRP A 88 11.48 -16.58 -0.05
N GLN A 89 11.55 -17.85 0.36
CA GLN A 89 12.51 -18.31 1.36
C GLN A 89 13.93 -18.33 0.82
N LYS A 90 14.08 -18.44 -0.51
CA LYS A 90 15.35 -18.48 -1.23
C LYS A 90 15.61 -17.19 -2.02
N VAL A 91 15.19 -16.05 -1.47
CA VAL A 91 15.40 -14.72 -2.06
C VAL A 91 16.79 -14.19 -1.77
N GLU A 92 17.30 -13.31 -2.61
CA GLU A 92 18.56 -12.60 -2.40
C GLU A 92 18.55 -11.75 -1.12
N CYS A 93 19.71 -11.64 -0.50
CA CYS A 93 19.94 -10.85 0.72
C CYS A 93 21.36 -10.28 0.75
N THR A 94 21.69 -9.51 1.77
CA THR A 94 23.07 -9.05 2.02
C THR A 94 24.00 -10.21 2.38
N ALA A 95 25.30 -9.98 2.35
CA ALA A 95 26.33 -10.94 2.73
C ALA A 95 26.20 -11.50 4.16
N ASN A 96 25.46 -10.84 5.04
CA ASN A 96 25.18 -11.26 6.40
C ASN A 96 23.73 -11.69 6.65
N GLY A 97 22.95 -11.97 5.58
CA GLY A 97 21.62 -12.53 5.66
C GLY A 97 20.48 -11.53 5.91
N LYS A 98 20.76 -10.22 5.94
CA LYS A 98 19.69 -9.22 6.09
C LYS A 98 18.96 -9.03 4.77
N SER A 99 17.65 -8.83 4.84
CA SER A 99 16.84 -8.46 3.68
C SER A 99 17.36 -7.17 3.03
N ILE A 100 17.25 -7.08 1.73
CA ILE A 100 17.54 -5.86 0.95
C ILE A 100 16.23 -5.22 0.48
N ASP A 101 16.26 -3.94 0.19
CA ASP A 101 15.16 -3.24 -0.50
C ASP A 101 14.97 -3.83 -1.91
N ASN A 102 13.83 -3.58 -2.55
CA ASN A 102 13.63 -4.00 -3.92
C ASN A 102 14.65 -3.29 -4.83
N ARG A 103 15.21 -4.04 -5.79
CA ARG A 103 15.99 -3.44 -6.86
C ARG A 103 15.05 -2.63 -7.74
N SER A 104 15.49 -1.48 -8.21
CA SER A 104 14.69 -0.62 -9.09
C SER A 104 15.50 -0.16 -10.28
N PHE A 105 14.86 -0.05 -11.45
CA PHE A 105 15.45 0.57 -12.64
C PHE A 105 14.39 1.30 -13.46
N LYS A 106 14.81 2.35 -14.15
CA LYS A 106 13.99 3.06 -15.14
C LYS A 106 14.38 2.63 -16.55
N LEU A 107 13.43 2.04 -17.27
CA LEU A 107 13.59 1.59 -18.65
C LEU A 107 13.09 2.68 -19.61
N ILE A 108 13.99 3.41 -20.25
CA ILE A 108 13.70 4.47 -21.25
C ILE A 108 14.38 4.22 -22.60
N HIS A 109 15.26 3.22 -22.67
CA HIS A 109 15.94 2.71 -23.87
C HIS A 109 16.42 1.29 -23.59
N ASP A 110 16.78 0.55 -24.63
CA ASP A 110 17.39 -0.77 -24.48
C ASP A 110 18.57 -0.71 -23.53
N THR A 111 18.59 -1.60 -22.53
CA THR A 111 19.58 -1.53 -21.44
C THR A 111 20.01 -2.89 -20.91
N THR A 112 21.15 -2.91 -20.21
CA THR A 112 21.63 -4.07 -19.46
C THR A 112 21.79 -3.72 -18.00
N ILE A 113 21.09 -4.43 -17.13
CA ILE A 113 21.16 -4.31 -15.68
C ILE A 113 22.15 -5.35 -15.16
N ARG A 114 23.28 -4.88 -14.60
CA ARG A 114 24.27 -5.75 -13.97
C ARG A 114 23.92 -5.94 -12.50
N ILE A 115 23.87 -7.20 -12.05
CA ILE A 115 23.38 -7.57 -10.74
C ILE A 115 24.45 -8.40 -10.02
N GLU A 116 24.80 -7.99 -8.82
CA GLU A 116 25.57 -8.78 -7.88
C GLU A 116 24.65 -9.24 -6.76
N ILE A 117 24.71 -10.54 -6.44
CA ILE A 117 23.99 -11.13 -5.32
C ILE A 117 25.03 -11.40 -4.23
N GLU A 118 24.80 -10.90 -3.03
CA GLU A 118 25.72 -11.05 -1.92
C GLU A 118 25.44 -12.29 -1.07
N GLY A 119 24.17 -12.69 -0.95
CA GLY A 119 23.73 -13.82 -0.16
C GLY A 119 22.36 -14.33 -0.56
N TRP A 120 22.02 -15.51 -0.07
CA TRP A 120 20.69 -16.11 -0.19
C TRP A 120 20.09 -16.30 1.20
N GLN A 121 18.84 -15.93 1.40
CA GLN A 121 18.19 -15.88 2.71
C GLN A 121 18.23 -17.23 3.43
N ASP A 122 18.08 -18.34 2.71
CA ASP A 122 18.10 -19.70 3.26
C ASP A 122 19.49 -20.22 3.65
N ASN A 123 20.57 -19.50 3.31
CA ASN A 123 21.92 -19.79 3.81
C ASN A 123 22.13 -19.29 5.24
N PHE A 124 21.22 -18.50 5.77
CA PHE A 124 21.28 -17.92 7.10
C PHE A 124 20.16 -18.48 7.97
N LYS A 125 20.41 -18.59 9.27
CA LYS A 125 19.32 -18.85 10.19
C LYS A 125 18.36 -17.66 10.13
N PRO A 126 17.03 -17.89 10.06
CA PRO A 126 16.09 -16.81 10.18
C PRO A 126 16.42 -15.98 11.43
N GLU A 127 16.50 -14.66 11.27
CA GLU A 127 16.64 -13.78 12.42
C GLU A 127 15.38 -13.98 13.29
N GLU A 128 15.59 -14.31 14.56
CA GLU A 128 14.46 -14.41 15.48
C GLU A 128 13.81 -13.04 15.58
N LYS A 129 12.60 -12.93 15.06
CA LYS A 129 11.82 -11.71 15.21
C LYS A 129 11.59 -11.47 16.70
N LYS A 130 11.88 -10.27 17.16
CA LYS A 130 11.61 -9.84 18.52
C LYS A 130 10.31 -9.03 18.54
N HIS A 131 9.59 -9.14 19.64
CA HIS A 131 8.49 -8.23 19.90
C HIS A 131 9.06 -6.83 20.17
N THR A 132 8.49 -5.85 19.46
CA THR A 132 8.79 -4.43 19.61
C THR A 132 7.63 -3.68 20.24
N VAL A 133 6.46 -4.30 20.27
CA VAL A 133 5.20 -3.73 20.76
C VAL A 133 5.34 -3.10 22.16
N SER A 134 4.88 -1.86 22.30
CA SER A 134 4.91 -1.14 23.57
C SER A 134 3.81 -1.60 24.53
N ALA A 135 3.98 -1.27 25.83
CA ALA A 135 2.98 -1.60 26.85
C ALA A 135 1.63 -0.90 26.67
N ASN A 136 1.57 0.12 25.82
CA ASN A 136 0.37 0.89 25.51
C ASN A 136 -0.50 0.27 24.40
N VAL A 137 -0.03 -0.82 23.78
CA VAL A 137 -0.77 -1.56 22.75
C VAL A 137 -1.43 -2.79 23.38
N HIS A 138 -2.71 -3.00 23.05
CA HIS A 138 -3.50 -4.12 23.53
C HIS A 138 -4.25 -4.78 22.38
N ILE A 139 -4.64 -6.04 22.57
CA ILE A 139 -5.54 -6.74 21.66
C ILE A 139 -6.97 -6.53 22.17
N VAL A 140 -7.82 -5.91 21.37
CA VAL A 140 -9.25 -5.76 21.64
C VAL A 140 -9.94 -7.13 21.55
N ALA A 141 -9.63 -7.86 20.49
CA ALA A 141 -10.04 -9.24 20.26
C ALA A 141 -9.12 -9.91 19.25
N GLU A 142 -8.81 -11.20 19.44
CA GLU A 142 -8.13 -12.03 18.43
C GLU A 142 -9.06 -12.35 17.26
N GLU A 143 -10.33 -12.53 17.53
CA GLU A 143 -11.38 -12.93 16.59
C GLU A 143 -12.62 -12.04 16.75
N PHE A 144 -12.50 -10.77 16.32
CA PHE A 144 -13.60 -9.82 16.34
C PHE A 144 -14.54 -10.10 15.17
N ASP A 145 -15.83 -10.27 15.43
CA ASP A 145 -16.83 -10.60 14.41
C ASP A 145 -17.02 -9.47 13.39
N MET A 146 -17.00 -9.83 12.12
CA MET A 146 -17.28 -8.98 10.97
C MET A 146 -18.56 -9.48 10.26
N PRO A 147 -19.76 -9.21 10.80
CA PRO A 147 -21.00 -9.77 10.26
C PRO A 147 -21.27 -9.38 8.80
N GLN A 148 -20.77 -8.24 8.35
CA GLN A 148 -20.91 -7.77 6.96
C GLN A 148 -20.16 -8.66 5.95
N LEU A 149 -19.15 -9.39 6.41
CA LEU A 149 -18.29 -10.24 5.58
C LEU A 149 -18.38 -11.73 5.97
N GLY A 150 -19.08 -12.05 7.09
CA GLY A 150 -19.15 -13.41 7.63
C GLY A 150 -17.76 -13.94 8.04
N ARG A 151 -16.91 -13.08 8.62
CA ARG A 151 -15.52 -13.37 8.97
C ARG A 151 -15.21 -12.83 10.35
N GLN A 152 -14.02 -13.18 10.85
CA GLN A 152 -13.46 -12.62 12.07
C GLN A 152 -12.11 -11.95 11.79
N ARG A 153 -11.69 -11.04 12.70
CA ARG A 153 -10.47 -10.25 12.51
C ARG A 153 -9.87 -9.91 13.86
N ARG A 154 -8.53 -9.97 13.96
CA ARG A 154 -7.81 -9.40 15.09
C ARG A 154 -7.90 -7.89 15.05
N ILE A 155 -8.19 -7.30 16.20
CA ILE A 155 -8.25 -5.85 16.39
C ILE A 155 -7.25 -5.44 17.47
N TRP A 156 -6.38 -4.51 17.12
CA TRP A 156 -5.41 -3.90 18.01
C TRP A 156 -5.91 -2.54 18.48
N ILE A 157 -5.42 -2.09 19.63
CA ILE A 157 -5.63 -0.74 20.11
C ILE A 157 -4.39 -0.23 20.82
N TYR A 158 -3.93 0.95 20.43
CA TYR A 158 -2.98 1.76 21.19
C TYR A 158 -3.77 2.75 22.03
N LEU A 159 -3.47 2.83 23.32
CA LEU A 159 -4.05 3.78 24.26
C LEU A 159 -2.99 4.79 24.70
N PRO A 160 -3.31 6.11 24.76
CA PRO A 160 -2.39 7.12 25.24
C PRO A 160 -1.86 6.81 26.65
N GLU A 161 -0.61 7.20 26.94
CA GLU A 161 0.08 6.93 28.21
C GLU A 161 -0.74 7.38 29.44
N ASP A 162 -1.47 8.50 29.33
CA ASP A 162 -2.33 9.00 30.42
C ASP A 162 -3.76 8.42 30.39
N TYR A 163 -4.02 7.38 29.57
CA TYR A 163 -5.37 6.85 29.43
C TYR A 163 -5.95 6.39 30.76
N GLU A 164 -5.26 5.54 31.53
CA GLU A 164 -5.77 5.01 32.80
C GLU A 164 -5.82 6.08 33.93
N SER A 165 -5.00 7.11 33.87
CA SER A 165 -4.89 8.16 34.88
C SER A 165 -5.78 9.39 34.61
N SER A 166 -6.46 9.44 33.47
CA SER A 166 -7.29 10.59 33.06
C SER A 166 -8.71 10.19 32.67
N TYR A 167 -9.63 11.17 32.70
CA TYR A 167 -11.01 11.02 32.19
C TYR A 167 -11.19 11.66 30.81
N LYS A 168 -10.10 11.99 30.12
CA LYS A 168 -10.13 12.63 28.81
C LYS A 168 -10.76 11.72 27.78
N LYS A 169 -11.35 12.35 26.75
CA LYS A 169 -11.73 11.69 25.51
C LYS A 169 -10.70 11.99 24.43
N TYR A 170 -10.34 10.98 23.66
CA TYR A 170 -9.26 11.05 22.68
C TYR A 170 -9.79 10.97 21.25
N PRO A 171 -9.17 11.66 20.28
CA PRO A 171 -9.38 11.39 18.86
C PRO A 171 -8.99 9.95 18.53
N VAL A 172 -9.53 9.40 17.44
CA VAL A 172 -9.27 8.02 17.03
C VAL A 172 -8.77 7.98 15.59
N ILE A 173 -7.73 7.19 15.35
CA ILE A 173 -7.27 6.81 14.01
C ILE A 173 -7.55 5.32 13.84
N TYR A 174 -8.33 4.95 12.84
CA TYR A 174 -8.50 3.58 12.37
C TYR A 174 -7.48 3.32 11.29
N MET A 175 -6.68 2.27 11.43
CA MET A 175 -5.63 1.92 10.48
C MET A 175 -5.78 0.49 9.98
N HIS A 176 -5.55 0.32 8.68
CA HIS A 176 -5.54 -0.98 8.01
C HIS A 176 -4.21 -1.70 8.24
N ASP A 177 -4.20 -3.01 7.95
CA ASP A 177 -3.02 -3.86 8.06
C ASP A 177 -2.43 -3.85 9.49
N GLY A 178 -3.29 -4.02 10.50
CA GLY A 178 -3.01 -3.88 11.93
C GLY A 178 -1.78 -4.66 12.41
N GLN A 179 -1.54 -5.86 11.84
CA GLN A 179 -0.39 -6.70 12.15
C GLN A 179 0.97 -6.08 11.80
N ASN A 180 0.99 -5.01 10.96
CA ASN A 180 2.21 -4.31 10.55
C ASN A 180 2.43 -2.99 11.32
N LEU A 181 1.54 -2.60 12.23
CA LEU A 181 1.55 -1.26 12.83
C LEU A 181 2.43 -1.15 14.06
N PHE A 182 2.42 -2.16 14.94
CA PHE A 182 2.86 -2.06 16.32
C PHE A 182 3.89 -3.10 16.76
N ASP A 183 4.18 -4.12 15.95
CA ASP A 183 5.05 -5.21 16.37
C ASP A 183 5.80 -5.83 15.18
N ALA A 184 7.12 -5.71 15.19
CA ALA A 184 7.97 -6.32 14.18
C ALA A 184 7.81 -7.86 14.14
N TYR A 185 7.40 -8.49 15.25
CA TYR A 185 7.16 -9.93 15.31
C TYR A 185 6.01 -10.37 14.40
N THR A 186 4.91 -9.62 14.39
CA THR A 186 3.71 -9.92 13.60
C THR A 186 3.78 -9.41 12.17
N SER A 187 4.61 -8.40 11.92
CA SER A 187 4.71 -7.80 10.59
C SER A 187 5.36 -8.74 9.58
N SER A 188 4.89 -8.72 8.32
CA SER A 188 5.43 -9.57 7.25
C SER A 188 6.51 -8.88 6.42
N TYR A 189 6.45 -7.56 6.27
CA TYR A 189 7.30 -6.78 5.36
C TYR A 189 8.02 -5.61 6.04
N GLY A 190 7.90 -5.49 7.34
CA GLY A 190 8.41 -4.40 8.14
C GLY A 190 7.29 -3.82 9.01
N GLU A 191 7.68 -3.00 9.96
CA GLU A 191 6.81 -2.40 10.94
C GLU A 191 6.69 -0.90 10.69
N TRP A 192 5.49 -0.35 10.95
CA TRP A 192 5.28 1.09 10.88
C TRP A 192 5.79 1.82 12.13
N GLY A 193 6.00 1.12 13.26
CA GLY A 193 6.50 1.71 14.51
C GLY A 193 5.59 2.81 15.05
N ILE A 194 4.30 2.61 14.98
CA ILE A 194 3.30 3.62 15.33
C ILE A 194 3.33 3.91 16.84
N ASP A 195 3.40 2.89 17.65
CA ASP A 195 3.41 3.01 19.11
C ASP A 195 4.71 3.65 19.61
N GLU A 196 5.88 3.28 19.07
CA GLU A 196 7.14 3.92 19.43
C GLU A 196 7.17 5.40 19.06
N MET A 197 6.51 5.77 17.96
CA MET A 197 6.37 7.17 17.57
C MET A 197 5.39 7.88 18.52
N MET A 198 4.26 7.27 18.83
CA MET A 198 3.25 7.84 19.71
C MET A 198 3.77 8.02 21.15
N ASP A 199 4.53 7.04 21.67
CA ASP A 199 5.11 7.08 23.01
C ASP A 199 6.14 8.21 23.20
N LYS A 200 6.74 8.71 22.11
CA LYS A 200 7.65 9.86 22.13
C LYS A 200 6.93 11.21 22.17
N LEU A 201 5.62 11.23 21.90
CA LEU A 201 4.86 12.48 21.90
C LEU A 201 4.40 12.87 23.30
N PRO A 202 4.25 14.17 23.58
CA PRO A 202 3.55 14.61 24.79
C PRO A 202 2.14 14.01 24.84
N THR A 203 1.68 13.60 26.02
CA THR A 203 0.37 12.93 26.19
C THR A 203 -0.81 13.73 25.68
N LYS A 204 -0.72 15.08 25.72
CA LYS A 204 -1.76 15.97 25.13
C LYS A 204 -1.91 15.82 23.63
N ASP A 205 -0.88 15.36 22.94
CA ASP A 205 -0.81 15.21 21.49
C ASP A 205 -1.03 13.74 21.07
N GLN A 206 -1.15 12.80 22.00
CA GLN A 206 -1.46 11.40 21.72
C GLN A 206 -2.94 11.18 21.40
N CYS A 207 -3.25 10.07 20.73
CA CYS A 207 -4.62 9.66 20.40
C CYS A 207 -4.77 8.14 20.50
N ILE A 208 -5.98 7.65 20.46
CA ILE A 208 -6.27 6.22 20.32
C ILE A 208 -5.99 5.83 18.86
N ILE A 209 -5.32 4.68 18.65
CA ILE A 209 -5.15 4.10 17.32
C ILE A 209 -5.73 2.70 17.34
N VAL A 210 -6.63 2.41 16.41
CA VAL A 210 -7.27 1.10 16.24
C VAL A 210 -6.72 0.46 14.98
N GLY A 211 -5.96 -0.62 15.13
CA GLY A 211 -5.42 -1.43 14.04
C GLY A 211 -6.36 -2.58 13.68
N VAL A 212 -6.63 -2.75 12.41
CA VAL A 212 -7.45 -3.86 11.88
C VAL A 212 -6.55 -4.72 11.00
N ASP A 213 -6.30 -5.97 11.39
CA ASP A 213 -5.50 -6.89 10.59
C ASP A 213 -6.10 -7.07 9.19
N HIS A 214 -5.27 -7.32 8.20
CA HIS A 214 -5.78 -7.68 6.88
C HIS A 214 -6.27 -9.12 6.81
N GLY A 215 -7.11 -9.42 5.83
CA GLY A 215 -7.74 -10.72 5.64
C GLY A 215 -6.88 -11.79 4.95
N GLY A 216 -5.56 -11.67 4.94
CA GLY A 216 -4.74 -12.59 4.20
C GLY A 216 -5.09 -12.58 2.70
N GLU A 217 -5.52 -13.71 2.16
CA GLU A 217 -5.97 -13.86 0.78
C GLU A 217 -7.19 -12.98 0.42
N HIS A 218 -7.97 -12.58 1.41
CA HIS A 218 -9.13 -11.69 1.23
C HIS A 218 -8.77 -10.21 1.18
N ARG A 219 -7.51 -9.82 1.51
CA ARG A 219 -7.11 -8.40 1.57
C ARG A 219 -7.44 -7.64 0.30
N MET A 220 -7.17 -8.23 -0.86
CA MET A 220 -7.44 -7.59 -2.14
C MET A 220 -8.93 -7.30 -2.33
N SER A 221 -9.82 -8.26 -2.08
CA SER A 221 -11.26 -8.07 -2.23
C SER A 221 -11.85 -7.14 -1.17
N GLU A 222 -11.39 -7.23 0.09
CA GLU A 222 -11.85 -6.41 1.20
C GLU A 222 -11.44 -4.93 1.07
N TYR A 223 -10.33 -4.64 0.38
CA TYR A 223 -9.85 -3.27 0.19
C TYR A 223 -10.16 -2.71 -1.21
N ASP A 224 -10.79 -3.50 -2.10
CA ASP A 224 -11.24 -3.05 -3.41
C ASP A 224 -12.73 -2.62 -3.34
N PRO A 225 -13.05 -1.33 -3.59
CA PRO A 225 -14.44 -0.88 -3.57
C PRO A 225 -15.23 -1.25 -4.83
N TYR A 226 -14.59 -1.74 -5.91
CA TYR A 226 -15.22 -2.04 -7.19
C TYR A 226 -14.71 -3.37 -7.76
N ASP A 227 -15.59 -4.12 -8.43
CA ASP A 227 -15.19 -5.33 -9.14
C ASP A 227 -14.08 -5.03 -10.15
N SER A 228 -13.02 -5.83 -10.13
CA SER A 228 -11.84 -5.62 -10.96
C SER A 228 -11.33 -6.94 -11.55
N LYS A 229 -10.27 -6.88 -12.35
CA LYS A 229 -9.58 -8.08 -12.84
C LYS A 229 -8.99 -8.97 -11.71
N TYR A 230 -8.93 -8.44 -10.49
CA TYR A 230 -8.44 -9.15 -9.31
C TYR A 230 -9.54 -9.88 -8.54
N GLY A 231 -10.81 -9.75 -8.95
CA GLY A 231 -11.93 -10.46 -8.38
C GLY A 231 -13.11 -9.57 -8.01
N LYS A 232 -14.03 -10.18 -7.27
CA LYS A 232 -15.22 -9.49 -6.76
C LYS A 232 -14.85 -8.61 -5.56
N ALA A 233 -15.28 -7.37 -5.60
CA ALA A 233 -15.07 -6.39 -4.54
C ALA A 233 -15.94 -6.68 -3.30
N GLN A 234 -15.37 -6.39 -2.13
CA GLN A 234 -16.03 -6.42 -0.83
C GLN A 234 -15.69 -5.16 -0.01
N GLY A 235 -15.10 -4.14 -0.62
CA GLY A 235 -14.68 -2.92 0.07
C GLY A 235 -15.85 -2.14 0.67
N SER A 236 -17.03 -2.22 0.04
CA SER A 236 -18.24 -1.61 0.58
C SER A 236 -18.65 -2.25 1.91
N GLU A 237 -18.66 -3.58 1.98
CA GLU A 237 -18.98 -4.38 3.16
C GLU A 237 -17.92 -4.23 4.25
N TYR A 238 -16.65 -4.13 3.85
CA TYR A 238 -15.54 -3.88 4.78
C TYR A 238 -15.67 -2.50 5.45
N VAL A 239 -15.96 -1.46 4.70
CA VAL A 239 -16.17 -0.13 5.26
C VAL A 239 -17.45 -0.09 6.11
N ASP A 240 -18.50 -0.83 5.71
CA ASP A 240 -19.72 -0.99 6.52
C ASP A 240 -19.43 -1.69 7.86
N PHE A 241 -18.53 -2.67 7.88
CA PHE A 241 -18.04 -3.26 9.13
C PHE A 241 -17.38 -2.22 10.04
N LEU A 242 -16.46 -1.43 9.51
CA LEU A 242 -15.78 -0.38 10.29
C LEU A 242 -16.79 0.60 10.92
N VAL A 243 -17.79 1.03 10.14
CA VAL A 243 -18.75 2.06 10.54
C VAL A 243 -19.87 1.54 11.42
N LYS A 244 -20.42 0.36 11.09
CA LYS A 244 -21.66 -0.15 11.72
C LYS A 244 -21.40 -1.15 12.86
N THR A 245 -20.16 -1.70 12.93
CA THR A 245 -19.81 -2.72 13.93
C THR A 245 -18.63 -2.30 14.78
N LEU A 246 -17.45 -2.08 14.18
CA LEU A 246 -16.22 -1.81 14.94
C LEU A 246 -16.26 -0.46 15.66
N LYS A 247 -16.56 0.63 14.92
CA LYS A 247 -16.56 1.97 15.53
C LYS A 247 -17.56 2.12 16.66
N PRO A 248 -18.82 1.67 16.57
CA PRO A 248 -19.76 1.69 17.70
C PRO A 248 -19.23 0.92 18.92
N TYR A 249 -18.60 -0.23 18.71
CA TYR A 249 -17.96 -0.99 19.78
C TYR A 249 -16.84 -0.17 20.45
N ILE A 250 -15.93 0.40 19.68
CA ILE A 250 -14.82 1.22 20.21
C ILE A 250 -15.35 2.45 20.95
N ASP A 251 -16.34 3.16 20.42
CA ASP A 251 -16.94 4.33 21.06
C ASP A 251 -17.66 4.01 22.39
N GLN A 252 -18.20 2.78 22.50
CA GLN A 252 -18.88 2.31 23.70
C GLN A 252 -17.89 1.89 24.80
N HIS A 253 -16.76 1.27 24.43
CA HIS A 253 -15.81 0.68 25.39
C HIS A 253 -14.63 1.57 25.73
N TYR A 254 -14.37 2.59 24.91
CA TYR A 254 -13.21 3.49 25.09
C TYR A 254 -13.62 4.97 25.11
N ARG A 255 -12.82 5.79 25.74
CA ARG A 255 -13.08 7.24 25.88
C ARG A 255 -12.72 7.98 24.59
N THR A 256 -13.55 7.87 23.59
CA THR A 256 -13.38 8.46 22.27
C THR A 256 -14.05 9.81 22.11
N LYS A 257 -13.49 10.66 21.24
CA LYS A 257 -14.17 11.81 20.62
C LYS A 257 -14.81 11.29 19.32
N SER A 258 -16.06 10.81 19.39
CA SER A 258 -16.70 10.00 18.36
C SER A 258 -17.10 10.75 17.07
N GLY A 259 -17.05 12.09 17.06
CA GLY A 259 -17.46 12.91 15.90
C GLY A 259 -16.45 12.84 14.74
N ALA A 260 -16.91 13.00 13.51
CA ALA A 260 -16.12 12.89 12.28
C ALA A 260 -14.83 13.72 12.30
N LYS A 261 -14.89 14.97 12.82
CA LYS A 261 -13.71 15.83 12.97
C LYS A 261 -12.54 15.15 13.72
N HIS A 262 -12.86 14.24 14.63
CA HIS A 262 -11.91 13.57 15.51
C HIS A 262 -11.68 12.10 15.15
N THR A 263 -12.28 11.65 14.06
CA THR A 263 -12.17 10.28 13.55
C THR A 263 -11.43 10.30 12.22
N THR A 264 -10.34 9.57 12.17
CA THR A 264 -9.46 9.46 11.01
C THR A 264 -9.41 8.00 10.56
N ILE A 265 -9.30 7.76 9.27
CA ILE A 265 -8.98 6.45 8.69
C ILE A 265 -7.71 6.57 7.87
N ALA A 266 -6.80 5.60 7.98
CA ALA A 266 -5.53 5.66 7.28
C ALA A 266 -5.02 4.26 6.88
N GLY A 267 -4.17 4.23 5.86
CA GLY A 267 -3.49 3.02 5.42
C GLY A 267 -2.70 3.23 4.14
N SER A 268 -1.95 2.22 3.75
CA SER A 268 -1.08 2.25 2.57
C SER A 268 -1.55 1.35 1.44
N SER A 269 -1.15 1.67 0.23
CA SER A 269 -1.42 0.83 -0.95
C SER A 269 -2.93 0.66 -1.17
N MET A 270 -3.42 -0.58 -1.16
CA MET A 270 -4.86 -0.88 -1.12
C MET A 270 -5.54 -0.31 0.14
N GLY A 271 -4.82 -0.23 1.29
CA GLY A 271 -5.30 0.43 2.50
C GLY A 271 -5.50 1.94 2.30
N GLY A 272 -4.67 2.59 1.47
CA GLY A 272 -4.86 3.98 1.06
C GLY A 272 -6.10 4.16 0.16
N LEU A 273 -6.29 3.25 -0.80
CA LEU A 273 -7.49 3.24 -1.65
C LEU A 273 -8.77 3.11 -0.84
N ILE A 274 -8.86 2.11 0.05
CA ILE A 274 -10.07 1.88 0.86
C ILE A 274 -10.27 2.99 1.91
N SER A 275 -9.20 3.62 2.41
CA SER A 275 -9.30 4.81 3.28
C SER A 275 -9.93 5.98 2.55
N MET A 276 -9.52 6.25 1.30
CA MET A 276 -10.15 7.27 0.46
C MET A 276 -11.63 6.98 0.25
N TYR A 277 -11.97 5.74 -0.11
CA TYR A 277 -13.36 5.31 -0.29
C TYR A 277 -14.19 5.46 0.98
N ALA A 278 -13.65 5.11 2.15
CA ALA A 278 -14.34 5.23 3.43
C ALA A 278 -14.72 6.68 3.78
N VAL A 279 -13.80 7.63 3.58
CA VAL A 279 -14.07 9.06 3.79
C VAL A 279 -15.14 9.57 2.83
N LEU A 280 -15.14 9.10 1.58
CA LEU A 280 -16.14 9.48 0.58
C LEU A 280 -17.52 8.89 0.90
N LYS A 281 -17.56 7.62 1.32
CA LYS A 281 -18.81 6.91 1.61
C LYS A 281 -19.48 7.36 2.91
N TYR A 282 -18.69 7.67 3.93
CA TYR A 282 -19.15 8.03 5.28
C TYR A 282 -18.44 9.29 5.83
N PRO A 283 -18.60 10.45 5.18
CA PRO A 283 -17.95 11.69 5.62
C PRO A 283 -18.46 12.21 6.97
N GLU A 284 -19.63 11.74 7.42
CA GLU A 284 -20.19 12.01 8.75
C GLU A 284 -19.54 11.17 9.86
N VAL A 285 -18.79 10.12 9.48
CA VAL A 285 -18.06 9.23 10.38
C VAL A 285 -16.56 9.51 10.33
N PHE A 286 -15.97 9.52 9.12
CA PHE A 286 -14.56 9.77 8.89
C PHE A 286 -14.37 11.16 8.29
N GLY A 287 -13.97 12.12 9.11
CA GLY A 287 -13.70 13.49 8.64
C GLY A 287 -12.29 13.65 8.07
N ASN A 288 -11.38 12.69 8.32
CA ASN A 288 -9.98 12.77 7.91
C ASN A 288 -9.51 11.46 7.28
N GLY A 289 -8.71 11.56 6.21
CA GLY A 289 -8.05 10.43 5.53
C GLY A 289 -6.54 10.59 5.50
N GLY A 290 -5.81 9.55 5.94
CA GLY A 290 -4.36 9.38 5.73
C GLY A 290 -4.13 8.40 4.58
N ILE A 291 -3.71 8.89 3.42
CA ILE A 291 -3.69 8.16 2.15
C ILE A 291 -2.23 7.97 1.73
N PHE A 292 -1.66 6.81 2.09
CA PHE A 292 -0.26 6.49 1.83
C PHE A 292 -0.15 5.61 0.58
N SER A 293 0.63 6.03 -0.40
CA SER A 293 0.91 5.27 -1.63
C SER A 293 -0.32 4.58 -2.23
N PRO A 294 -1.43 5.30 -2.50
CA PRO A 294 -2.72 4.69 -2.77
C PRO A 294 -2.78 3.96 -4.12
N SER A 295 -3.29 2.74 -4.13
CA SER A 295 -3.45 1.92 -5.35
C SER A 295 -4.66 2.33 -6.19
N PHE A 296 -4.79 3.62 -6.56
CA PHE A 296 -5.93 4.14 -7.35
C PHE A 296 -6.06 3.50 -8.74
N TRP A 297 -4.95 3.02 -9.30
CA TRP A 297 -4.90 2.32 -10.58
C TRP A 297 -5.66 0.97 -10.58
N ILE A 298 -5.87 0.36 -9.41
CA ILE A 298 -6.65 -0.87 -9.27
C ILE A 298 -8.15 -0.60 -9.46
N ALA A 299 -8.62 0.52 -8.91
CA ALA A 299 -10.02 0.89 -8.85
C ALA A 299 -10.25 2.33 -9.41
N PRO A 300 -10.03 2.57 -10.71
CA PRO A 300 -10.08 3.91 -11.30
C PRO A 300 -11.46 4.58 -11.18
N ASP A 301 -12.53 3.85 -10.95
CA ASP A 301 -13.85 4.39 -10.66
C ASP A 301 -13.89 5.26 -9.38
N ILE A 302 -12.86 5.17 -8.52
CA ILE A 302 -12.72 6.02 -7.34
C ILE A 302 -12.67 7.53 -7.69
N TYR A 303 -12.12 7.90 -8.85
CA TYR A 303 -12.11 9.30 -9.30
C TYR A 303 -13.54 9.80 -9.57
N LYS A 304 -14.34 9.01 -10.31
CA LYS A 304 -15.74 9.35 -10.59
C LYS A 304 -16.57 9.38 -9.30
N TYR A 305 -16.33 8.43 -8.40
CA TYR A 305 -16.99 8.40 -7.10
C TYR A 305 -16.64 9.63 -6.26
N THR A 306 -15.37 10.07 -6.28
CA THR A 306 -14.91 11.31 -5.64
C THR A 306 -15.66 12.52 -6.18
N GLU A 307 -15.85 12.62 -7.50
CA GLU A 307 -16.62 13.71 -8.09
C GLU A 307 -18.05 13.81 -7.57
N GLN A 308 -18.66 12.67 -7.24
CA GLN A 308 -20.05 12.58 -6.83
C GLN A 308 -20.27 12.73 -5.33
N GLN A 309 -19.35 12.20 -4.51
CA GLN A 309 -19.56 12.00 -3.07
C GLN A 309 -18.70 12.89 -2.17
N LEU A 310 -17.74 13.63 -2.72
CA LEU A 310 -16.79 14.38 -1.92
C LEU A 310 -17.46 15.45 -1.05
N ASN A 311 -17.25 15.35 0.25
CA ASN A 311 -17.59 16.43 1.18
C ASN A 311 -16.43 17.45 1.24
N PRO A 312 -16.64 18.73 0.89
CA PRO A 312 -15.58 19.74 0.89
C PRO A 312 -14.96 20.03 2.28
N LYS A 313 -15.61 19.58 3.36
CA LYS A 313 -15.09 19.70 4.73
C LYS A 313 -14.15 18.56 5.12
N SER A 314 -14.14 17.46 4.36
CA SER A 314 -13.21 16.34 4.59
C SER A 314 -11.77 16.79 4.42
N ARG A 315 -10.87 16.14 5.17
CA ARG A 315 -9.45 16.45 5.18
C ARG A 315 -8.67 15.24 4.72
N PHE A 316 -7.65 15.48 3.90
CA PHE A 316 -6.85 14.40 3.31
C PHE A 316 -5.36 14.74 3.40
N TYR A 317 -4.57 13.78 3.82
CA TYR A 317 -3.12 13.79 3.69
C TYR A 317 -2.73 12.70 2.70
N PHE A 318 -2.05 13.09 1.63
CA PHE A 318 -1.55 12.18 0.60
C PHE A 318 -0.03 12.16 0.64
N VAL A 319 0.55 10.97 0.59
CA VAL A 319 1.99 10.79 0.49
C VAL A 319 2.31 9.54 -0.33
N CYS A 320 3.34 9.63 -1.17
CA CYS A 320 3.95 8.50 -1.86
C CYS A 320 5.42 8.76 -2.19
N GLY A 321 6.14 7.72 -2.60
CA GLY A 321 7.47 7.84 -3.18
C GLY A 321 7.45 8.08 -4.68
N ASP A 322 8.48 8.75 -5.22
CA ASP A 322 8.66 8.92 -6.66
C ASP A 322 9.33 7.72 -7.35
N SER A 323 9.78 6.74 -6.54
CA SER A 323 10.44 5.52 -7.02
C SER A 323 9.59 4.25 -6.78
N GLU A 324 8.29 4.40 -6.52
CA GLU A 324 7.35 3.29 -6.31
C GLU A 324 6.89 2.67 -7.64
N SER A 325 6.44 3.49 -8.56
CA SER A 325 6.05 3.12 -9.93
C SER A 325 5.93 4.38 -10.80
N ASP A 326 5.81 4.21 -12.12
CA ASP A 326 5.64 5.33 -13.06
C ASP A 326 4.36 6.14 -12.84
N SER A 327 3.31 5.53 -12.31
CA SER A 327 2.00 6.17 -12.18
C SER A 327 1.65 6.62 -10.76
N MET A 328 2.30 6.11 -9.71
CA MET A 328 1.91 6.36 -8.33
C MET A 328 1.77 7.85 -8.02
N ALA A 329 2.82 8.63 -8.25
CA ALA A 329 2.80 10.07 -7.98
C ALA A 329 1.79 10.80 -8.87
N SER A 330 1.66 10.42 -10.15
CA SER A 330 0.71 11.04 -11.08
C SER A 330 -0.75 10.69 -10.77
N ASP A 331 -1.03 9.46 -10.35
CA ASP A 331 -2.36 9.03 -9.92
C ASP A 331 -2.77 9.75 -8.64
N MET A 332 -1.85 9.90 -7.69
CA MET A 332 -2.08 10.66 -6.47
C MET A 332 -2.33 12.15 -6.77
N ASP A 333 -1.49 12.80 -7.56
CA ASP A 333 -1.65 14.21 -7.98
C ASP A 333 -2.99 14.45 -8.70
N LYS A 334 -3.39 13.52 -9.58
CA LYS A 334 -4.70 13.57 -10.24
C LYS A 334 -5.84 13.60 -9.22
N MET A 335 -5.79 12.78 -8.17
CA MET A 335 -6.80 12.78 -7.10
C MET A 335 -6.77 14.09 -6.31
N VAL A 336 -5.59 14.58 -5.96
CA VAL A 336 -5.43 15.84 -5.21
C VAL A 336 -5.97 17.02 -6.02
N LYS A 337 -5.67 17.10 -7.31
CA LYS A 337 -6.23 18.12 -8.22
C LYS A 337 -7.75 18.02 -8.26
N LEU A 338 -8.30 16.81 -8.36
CA LEU A 338 -9.73 16.59 -8.40
C LEU A 338 -10.42 17.12 -7.14
N ILE A 339 -9.95 16.77 -5.95
CA ILE A 339 -10.57 17.21 -4.69
C ILE A 339 -10.47 18.74 -4.51
N ARG A 340 -9.38 19.36 -4.97
CA ARG A 340 -9.20 20.82 -4.95
C ARG A 340 -10.19 21.54 -5.89
N THR A 341 -10.44 20.99 -7.08
CA THR A 341 -11.48 21.53 -7.99
C THR A 341 -12.88 21.44 -7.37
N ARG A 342 -13.10 20.49 -6.46
CA ARG A 342 -14.35 20.30 -5.69
C ARG A 342 -14.36 21.05 -4.36
N LYS A 343 -13.53 22.09 -4.22
CA LYS A 343 -13.51 23.05 -3.09
C LYS A 343 -12.95 22.50 -1.77
N VAL A 344 -12.25 21.38 -1.77
CA VAL A 344 -11.40 21.05 -0.62
C VAL A 344 -10.25 22.04 -0.60
N SER A 345 -10.10 22.77 0.50
CA SER A 345 -9.07 23.79 0.62
C SER A 345 -7.68 23.18 0.74
N GLU A 346 -6.64 23.92 0.37
CA GLU A 346 -5.23 23.50 0.57
C GLU A 346 -4.91 23.22 2.04
N LYS A 347 -5.56 23.92 2.96
CA LYS A 347 -5.46 23.63 4.40
C LYS A 347 -5.97 22.22 4.73
N ASN A 348 -6.98 21.75 4.01
CA ASN A 348 -7.61 20.45 4.22
C ASN A 348 -7.05 19.34 3.32
N SER A 349 -6.14 19.66 2.39
CA SER A 349 -5.49 18.66 1.52
C SER A 349 -3.99 18.92 1.44
N ARG A 350 -3.20 18.02 2.01
CA ARG A 350 -1.73 18.02 1.86
C ARG A 350 -1.31 16.89 0.94
N GLU A 351 -0.33 17.19 0.11
CA GLU A 351 0.30 16.24 -0.80
C GLU A 351 1.81 16.30 -0.60
N THR A 352 2.43 15.13 -0.54
CA THR A 352 3.88 14.98 -0.41
C THR A 352 4.36 13.85 -1.32
N VAL A 353 5.34 14.14 -2.18
CA VAL A 353 6.06 13.12 -2.97
C VAL A 353 7.48 13.05 -2.43
N VAL A 354 7.87 11.90 -1.91
CA VAL A 354 9.17 11.69 -1.25
C VAL A 354 10.17 11.16 -2.26
N LYS A 355 11.25 11.90 -2.44
CA LYS A 355 12.30 11.57 -3.43
C LYS A 355 13.03 10.28 -3.08
N GLY A 356 13.12 9.36 -4.06
CA GLY A 356 13.81 8.07 -3.93
C GLY A 356 13.10 7.06 -3.06
N ALA A 357 11.93 7.39 -2.53
CA ALA A 357 11.15 6.51 -1.68
C ALA A 357 10.46 5.41 -2.48
N GLN A 358 10.37 4.23 -1.88
CA GLN A 358 9.81 3.00 -2.47
C GLN A 358 8.53 2.56 -1.74
N HIS A 359 7.77 1.68 -2.38
CA HIS A 359 6.51 1.14 -1.86
C HIS A 359 6.74 0.08 -0.77
N ASN A 360 6.98 0.51 0.47
CA ASN A 360 7.22 -0.41 1.59
C ASN A 360 6.95 0.24 2.97
N GLU A 361 6.88 -0.62 3.99
CA GLU A 361 6.60 -0.22 5.37
C GLU A 361 7.66 0.72 5.96
N LYS A 362 8.92 0.58 5.57
CA LYS A 362 10.00 1.48 6.01
C LYS A 362 9.74 2.93 5.57
N GLN A 363 9.24 3.12 4.35
CA GLN A 363 8.84 4.43 3.85
C GLN A 363 7.66 4.97 4.67
N TRP A 364 6.61 4.17 4.84
CA TRP A 364 5.40 4.60 5.56
C TRP A 364 5.65 4.87 7.05
N ASN A 365 6.56 4.13 7.69
CA ASN A 365 7.08 4.44 9.02
C ASN A 365 7.69 5.85 9.05
N GLY A 366 8.52 6.19 8.05
CA GLY A 366 9.14 7.52 7.94
C GLY A 366 8.14 8.64 7.64
N ASP A 367 7.04 8.36 6.93
CA ASP A 367 6.03 9.36 6.53
C ASP A 367 4.95 9.60 7.60
N PHE A 368 4.71 8.63 8.48
CA PHE A 368 3.65 8.71 9.48
C PHE A 368 3.80 9.91 10.44
N PRO A 369 5.00 10.27 10.93
CA PRO A 369 5.18 11.44 11.79
C PRO A 369 4.70 12.74 11.13
N ASP A 370 4.99 12.96 9.85
CA ASP A 370 4.57 14.17 9.11
C ASP A 370 3.06 14.22 8.92
N PHE A 371 2.45 13.08 8.58
CA PHE A 371 0.99 12.93 8.56
C PHE A 371 0.39 13.28 9.92
N TYR A 372 0.92 12.72 11.00
CA TYR A 372 0.39 12.93 12.33
C TYR A 372 0.51 14.38 12.77
N GLN A 373 1.65 15.03 12.54
CA GLN A 373 1.85 16.46 12.82
C GLN A 373 0.85 17.34 12.05
N TRP A 374 0.62 17.05 10.76
CA TRP A 374 -0.40 17.75 9.98
C TRP A 374 -1.80 17.52 10.55
N LEU A 375 -2.10 16.29 10.98
CA LEU A 375 -3.41 15.93 11.52
C LEU A 375 -3.70 16.71 12.83
N ILE A 376 -2.76 16.78 13.75
CA ILE A 376 -2.94 17.49 15.03
C ILE A 376 -2.80 19.00 14.92
N GLY A 377 -1.92 19.51 14.06
CA GLY A 377 -1.69 20.94 13.85
C GLY A 377 -2.88 21.71 13.26
N ASN A 378 -3.86 20.98 12.74
CA ASN A 378 -5.09 21.52 12.13
C ASN A 378 -6.38 21.13 12.90
N ARG A 379 -6.26 20.67 14.13
CA ARG A 379 -7.42 20.30 15.00
C ARG A 379 -8.20 21.47 15.57
#